data_1a9998615d698ca62e519a3931e91026
#
_entry.id   1a9998615d698ca62e519a3931e91026
#
_cell.length_a   1.000
_cell.length_b   1.000
_cell.length_c   1.000
_cell.angle_alpha   90.00
_cell.angle_beta   90.00
_cell.angle_gamma   90.00
#
_symmetry.space_group_name_H-M   'P 1'
#
loop_
_entity.id
_entity.type
_entity.pdbx_description
1 polymer ?
#
loop_
_entity_poly.entity_id
_entity_poly.type
_entity_poly.pdbx_seq_one_letter_code
_entity_poly.pdbx_strand_id
1 'polypeptide(L)'
;MLRWILGGREAQGTVEKSAALFIGEEQPKNCFTEMQVLKGHFDIVRFLVQVDDLRFASAGDDGLVLIWNVETGDSLIELRGHTQQITAMISYTFIRGGNAHTALITASSDRTLSLWDPDSGNRVQNISDLQSPVKCLLVLVRLDVWLSGGNELCVWNRDFELQCKTVHHSDAVIFKLNLSGSDIVVMAMRHLADHQDTIHSLIHINDGLFASGSHIGELIIWDSVDWTIQAYEHILWEEPARDGQSEFKLNHQKQIERSIQHMSSDGEYIVAAVGSGLYVYNVLMKSVVAYRRIAHDSNVLHTVLQQDGRLMSCSEDGSVRMWELQDLPLPAEPASSGFFGMFGTFGRSSKQTGPPAKKIPEVPGLRSLELIGDLIGHSGAVQMFLSFKEKGLVTCSTDHLLIIWKDGEFQSQLRSLAVFQKLEENQEL
;
A
#
# COMPACT_ATOMS: atom_id res chain seq x y z
N MET A 1 45.47 -18.40 -0.73
CA MET A 1 45.62 -19.80 -1.13
C MET A 1 44.23 -20.26 -1.48
N LEU A 2 43.81 -20.29 -2.73
CA LEU A 2 44.06 -21.30 -3.73
C LEU A 2 43.72 -20.80 -5.14
N ARG A 3 44.67 -20.90 -6.00
CA ARG A 3 44.57 -20.89 -7.46
C ARG A 3 43.92 -22.19 -7.93
N TRP A 4 43.10 -22.11 -9.00
CA TRP A 4 42.99 -23.13 -10.06
C TRP A 4 42.49 -22.40 -11.31
N ILE A 5 43.33 -22.09 -12.22
CA ILE A 5 44.04 -22.82 -13.26
C ILE A 5 43.23 -23.01 -14.52
N LEU A 6 43.69 -22.27 -15.46
CA LEU A 6 43.54 -22.33 -16.90
C LEU A 6 43.76 -23.73 -17.49
N GLY A 7 42.90 -24.13 -18.38
CA GLY A 7 43.11 -25.16 -19.35
C GLY A 7 42.52 -24.71 -20.68
N GLY A 8 43.35 -24.25 -21.55
CA GLY A 8 42.97 -23.75 -22.86
C GLY A 8 42.57 -24.85 -23.85
N ARG A 9 41.68 -24.47 -24.76
CA ARG A 9 41.64 -24.95 -26.14
C ARG A 9 41.11 -23.82 -27.01
N GLU A 10 41.93 -23.37 -27.92
CA GLU A 10 41.58 -22.50 -29.02
C GLU A 10 40.56 -23.21 -29.92
N ALA A 11 39.44 -22.57 -30.18
CA ALA A 11 38.61 -22.79 -31.34
C ALA A 11 38.29 -21.43 -31.93
N GLN A 12 38.81 -21.17 -33.11
CA GLN A 12 38.42 -20.06 -33.96
C GLN A 12 36.93 -20.17 -34.27
N GLY A 13 36.17 -19.14 -33.91
CA GLY A 13 34.77 -18.99 -34.26
C GLY A 13 34.38 -17.52 -34.10
N THR A 14 34.23 -16.88 -35.23
CA THR A 14 33.42 -15.65 -35.51
C THR A 14 33.10 -14.75 -34.33
N VAL A 15 33.70 -13.59 -34.41
CA VAL A 15 33.34 -12.41 -33.55
C VAL A 15 31.90 -12.04 -33.84
N GLU A 16 30.97 -12.59 -33.07
CA GLU A 16 29.67 -11.97 -32.86
C GLU A 16 29.90 -10.70 -32.05
N LYS A 17 29.53 -9.57 -32.64
CA LYS A 17 29.48 -8.30 -31.94
C LYS A 17 28.57 -8.48 -30.72
N SER A 18 29.17 -8.62 -29.54
CA SER A 18 28.49 -8.50 -28.29
C SER A 18 27.70 -7.19 -28.31
N ALA A 19 26.39 -7.31 -28.27
CA ALA A 19 25.50 -6.20 -28.02
C ALA A 19 26.04 -5.49 -26.78
N ALA A 20 26.42 -4.23 -26.94
CA ALA A 20 26.76 -3.39 -25.83
C ALA A 20 25.56 -3.40 -24.90
N LEU A 21 25.71 -3.99 -23.72
CA LEU A 21 24.79 -3.80 -22.63
C LEU A 21 24.70 -2.28 -22.41
N PHE A 22 23.62 -1.70 -22.83
CA PHE A 22 23.26 -0.34 -22.44
C PHE A 22 23.02 -0.38 -20.93
N ILE A 23 24.07 -0.17 -20.14
CA ILE A 23 23.98 0.24 -18.76
C ILE A 23 23.62 1.74 -18.82
N GLY A 24 22.36 2.03 -18.98
CA GLY A 24 21.84 3.37 -19.19
C GLY A 24 20.59 3.67 -18.40
N GLU A 25 20.19 2.80 -17.48
CA GLU A 25 19.22 3.17 -16.46
C GLU A 25 20.02 3.61 -15.23
N GLU A 26 19.99 4.90 -14.93
CA GLU A 26 20.46 5.40 -13.65
C GLU A 26 19.72 4.61 -12.56
N GLN A 27 20.45 3.93 -11.68
CA GLN A 27 19.83 3.24 -10.56
C GLN A 27 19.06 4.27 -9.75
N PRO A 28 17.79 3.97 -9.38
CA PRO A 28 17.00 4.88 -8.59
C PRO A 28 17.77 5.23 -7.30
N LYS A 29 17.86 6.50 -7.00
CA LYS A 29 18.55 7.00 -5.81
C LYS A 29 17.65 6.72 -4.59
N ASN A 30 17.89 5.61 -3.89
CA ASN A 30 17.18 5.31 -2.65
C ASN A 30 17.41 6.39 -1.60
N CYS A 31 16.33 6.90 -1.01
CA CYS A 31 16.41 7.80 0.15
C CYS A 31 16.75 7.04 1.44
N PHE A 32 16.56 5.72 1.48
CA PHE A 32 16.92 4.87 2.60
C PHE A 32 18.15 4.05 2.24
N THR A 33 19.29 4.36 2.85
CA THR A 33 20.59 3.76 2.55
C THR A 33 21.19 3.00 3.72
N GLU A 34 20.55 3.05 4.89
CA GLU A 34 20.91 2.27 6.07
C GLU A 34 19.74 1.37 6.47
N MET A 35 20.02 0.12 6.81
CA MET A 35 19.02 -0.83 7.28
C MET A 35 19.43 -1.50 8.58
N GLN A 36 18.46 -1.71 9.46
CA GLN A 36 18.64 -2.45 10.72
C GLN A 36 17.66 -3.60 10.77
N VAL A 37 18.17 -4.82 10.86
CA VAL A 37 17.37 -6.04 10.94
C VAL A 37 17.00 -6.34 12.38
N LEU A 38 15.70 -6.48 12.67
CA LEU A 38 15.18 -6.82 13.98
C LEU A 38 14.73 -8.29 14.00
N LYS A 39 15.11 -8.99 15.06
CA LYS A 39 14.77 -10.40 15.30
C LYS A 39 14.03 -10.54 16.61
N GLY A 40 12.94 -11.29 16.60
CA GLY A 40 12.12 -11.51 17.79
C GLY A 40 10.93 -12.43 17.53
N HIS A 41 10.35 -12.34 16.34
CA HIS A 41 9.32 -13.27 15.89
C HIS A 41 9.96 -14.58 15.37
N PHE A 42 9.22 -15.69 15.50
CA PHE A 42 9.63 -17.01 15.02
C PHE A 42 8.66 -17.59 13.98
N ASP A 43 7.71 -16.79 13.55
CA ASP A 43 6.81 -17.06 12.44
C ASP A 43 6.51 -15.78 11.66
N ILE A 44 5.68 -15.85 10.62
CA ILE A 44 5.33 -14.76 9.70
C ILE A 44 4.86 -13.53 10.49
N VAL A 45 5.47 -12.37 10.21
CA VAL A 45 5.01 -11.09 10.76
C VAL A 45 4.05 -10.42 9.77
N ARG A 46 2.80 -10.19 10.20
CA ARG A 46 1.73 -9.70 9.32
C ARG A 46 1.33 -8.26 9.54
N PHE A 47 1.46 -7.78 10.79
CA PHE A 47 0.89 -6.50 11.19
C PHE A 47 1.93 -5.61 11.81
N LEU A 48 1.87 -4.34 11.44
CA LEU A 48 2.60 -3.23 12.04
C LEU A 48 1.62 -2.15 12.44
N VAL A 49 1.73 -1.63 13.65
CA VAL A 49 0.90 -0.54 14.13
C VAL A 49 1.76 0.46 14.88
N GLN A 50 1.60 1.73 14.59
CA GLN A 50 2.25 2.80 15.33
C GLN A 50 1.61 2.92 16.72
N VAL A 51 2.42 2.88 17.76
CA VAL A 51 1.99 3.09 19.16
C VAL A 51 2.10 4.59 19.51
N ASP A 52 3.23 5.19 19.19
CA ASP A 52 3.51 6.62 19.33
C ASP A 52 4.61 7.05 18.33
N ASP A 53 5.19 8.23 18.53
CA ASP A 53 6.22 8.78 17.62
C ASP A 53 7.55 8.02 17.65
N LEU A 54 7.78 7.17 18.67
CA LEU A 54 9.03 6.42 18.87
C LEU A 54 8.83 4.91 18.84
N ARG A 55 7.59 4.44 19.03
CA ARG A 55 7.32 3.02 19.22
C ARG A 55 6.34 2.49 18.19
N PHE A 56 6.56 1.26 17.80
CA PHE A 56 5.62 0.48 17.01
C PHE A 56 5.43 -0.91 17.60
N ALA A 57 4.30 -1.51 17.31
CA ALA A 57 4.01 -2.90 17.62
C ALA A 57 4.05 -3.73 16.34
N SER A 58 4.60 -4.93 16.43
CA SER A 58 4.55 -5.97 15.40
C SER A 58 3.82 -7.20 15.92
N ALA A 59 3.08 -7.88 15.03
CA ALA A 59 2.34 -9.10 15.38
C ALA A 59 2.29 -10.07 14.20
N GLY A 60 2.18 -11.36 14.50
CA GLY A 60 2.23 -12.37 13.47
C GLY A 60 1.58 -13.71 13.82
N ASP A 61 1.96 -14.71 13.04
CA ASP A 61 1.41 -16.07 13.12
C ASP A 61 1.91 -16.84 14.37
N ASP A 62 2.98 -16.37 15.00
CA ASP A 62 3.49 -16.90 16.27
C ASP A 62 2.62 -16.53 17.49
N GLY A 63 1.59 -15.71 17.31
CA GLY A 63 0.71 -15.25 18.38
C GLY A 63 1.35 -14.22 19.32
N LEU A 64 2.57 -13.77 19.03
CA LEU A 64 3.27 -12.74 19.79
C LEU A 64 2.94 -11.35 19.28
N VAL A 65 3.01 -10.39 20.18
CA VAL A 65 3.07 -8.98 19.86
C VAL A 65 4.30 -8.39 20.52
N LEU A 66 5.15 -7.74 19.74
CA LEU A 66 6.39 -7.12 20.21
C LEU A 66 6.32 -5.61 20.02
N ILE A 67 6.71 -4.86 21.06
CA ILE A 67 6.82 -3.41 21.01
C ILE A 67 8.29 -3.03 20.86
N TRP A 68 8.57 -2.20 19.86
CA TRP A 68 9.90 -1.82 19.45
C TRP A 68 10.10 -0.31 19.51
N ASN A 69 11.34 0.10 19.74
CA ASN A 69 11.78 1.48 19.54
C ASN A 69 12.30 1.64 18.12
N VAL A 70 11.75 2.59 17.34
CA VAL A 70 12.12 2.80 15.93
C VAL A 70 13.51 3.42 15.76
N GLU A 71 14.00 4.17 16.76
CA GLU A 71 15.30 4.82 16.69
C GLU A 71 16.45 3.85 16.98
N THR A 72 16.29 3.05 18.06
CA THR A 72 17.34 2.13 18.51
C THR A 72 17.19 0.73 17.92
N GLY A 73 15.98 0.32 17.54
CA GLY A 73 15.65 -1.03 17.09
C GLY A 73 15.55 -2.04 18.25
N ASP A 74 15.53 -1.56 19.49
CA ASP A 74 15.40 -2.44 20.63
C ASP A 74 13.97 -2.96 20.81
N SER A 75 13.84 -4.23 21.16
CA SER A 75 12.59 -4.80 21.64
C SER A 75 12.36 -4.36 23.08
N LEU A 76 11.33 -3.56 23.29
CA LEU A 76 11.02 -2.98 24.59
C LEU A 76 10.17 -3.91 25.45
N ILE A 77 9.11 -4.46 24.84
CA ILE A 77 8.08 -5.24 25.55
C ILE A 77 7.61 -6.38 24.67
N GLU A 78 7.38 -7.52 25.28
CA GLU A 78 6.77 -8.68 24.67
C GLU A 78 5.41 -8.96 25.32
N LEU A 79 4.34 -8.95 24.51
CA LEU A 79 2.98 -9.21 24.97
C LEU A 79 2.61 -10.66 24.64
N ARG A 80 2.50 -11.48 25.67
CA ARG A 80 2.14 -12.91 25.56
C ARG A 80 0.74 -13.17 26.07
N GLY A 81 -0.03 -13.99 25.36
CA GLY A 81 -1.36 -14.37 25.83
C GLY A 81 -2.27 -14.98 24.77
N HIS A 82 -2.09 -14.65 23.50
CA HIS A 82 -2.74 -15.37 22.41
C HIS A 82 -2.09 -16.73 22.19
N THR A 83 -2.89 -17.71 21.80
CA THR A 83 -2.43 -19.10 21.60
C THR A 83 -2.36 -19.49 20.13
N GLN A 84 -2.82 -18.62 19.25
CA GLN A 84 -2.80 -18.81 17.79
C GLN A 84 -2.43 -17.47 17.11
N GLN A 85 -2.32 -17.53 15.81
CA GLN A 85 -1.94 -16.36 14.97
C GLN A 85 -2.81 -15.14 15.25
N ILE A 86 -2.17 -13.97 15.21
CA ILE A 86 -2.85 -12.68 15.27
C ILE A 86 -3.55 -12.43 13.92
N THR A 87 -4.80 -12.06 13.96
CA THR A 87 -5.64 -11.82 12.77
C THR A 87 -5.92 -10.36 12.50
N ALA A 88 -5.80 -9.51 13.52
CA ALA A 88 -5.87 -8.06 13.39
C ALA A 88 -5.22 -7.38 14.61
N MET A 89 -4.70 -6.18 14.40
CA MET A 89 -4.10 -5.34 15.45
C MET A 89 -4.33 -3.87 15.14
N ILE A 90 -4.74 -3.09 16.15
CA ILE A 90 -4.88 -1.63 16.06
C ILE A 90 -4.37 -0.96 17.33
N SER A 91 -3.96 0.30 17.21
CA SER A 91 -3.77 1.21 18.34
C SER A 91 -5.03 2.07 18.54
N TYR A 92 -5.40 2.29 19.78
CA TYR A 92 -6.53 3.12 20.15
C TYR A 92 -6.10 4.14 21.19
N THR A 93 -6.08 5.42 20.80
CA THR A 93 -5.74 6.52 21.70
C THR A 93 -7.02 7.20 22.18
N PHE A 94 -7.18 7.31 23.48
CA PHE A 94 -8.35 7.91 24.14
C PHE A 94 -7.91 8.84 25.27
N ILE A 95 -8.79 9.76 25.65
CA ILE A 95 -8.52 10.71 26.74
C ILE A 95 -9.18 10.21 28.02
N ARG A 96 -8.39 10.04 29.09
CA ARG A 96 -8.87 9.69 30.42
C ARG A 96 -8.24 10.60 31.48
N GLY A 97 -9.07 11.28 32.28
CA GLY A 97 -8.55 12.19 33.31
C GLY A 97 -7.74 13.38 32.76
N GLY A 98 -7.97 13.79 31.50
CA GLY A 98 -7.22 14.86 30.85
C GLY A 98 -5.90 14.44 30.19
N ASN A 99 -5.49 13.19 30.34
CA ASN A 99 -4.30 12.64 29.70
C ASN A 99 -4.68 11.74 28.51
N ALA A 100 -3.85 11.75 27.47
CA ALA A 100 -3.95 10.80 26.36
C ALA A 100 -3.35 9.47 26.78
N HIS A 101 -4.11 8.40 26.60
CA HIS A 101 -3.69 7.01 26.83
C HIS A 101 -3.80 6.25 25.51
N THR A 102 -2.80 5.46 25.23
CA THR A 102 -2.83 4.56 24.07
C THR A 102 -3.00 3.13 24.56
N ALA A 103 -3.95 2.41 23.98
CA ALA A 103 -4.12 0.98 24.18
C ALA A 103 -3.85 0.25 22.87
N LEU A 104 -3.37 -0.96 22.93
CA LEU A 104 -3.19 -1.84 21.79
C LEU A 104 -4.26 -2.93 21.86
N ILE A 105 -5.03 -3.08 20.81
CA ILE A 105 -6.09 -4.09 20.68
C ILE A 105 -5.64 -5.12 19.65
N THR A 106 -5.68 -6.38 20.05
CA THR A 106 -5.29 -7.50 19.18
C THR A 106 -6.40 -8.53 19.12
N ALA A 107 -6.59 -9.10 17.93
CA ALA A 107 -7.48 -10.22 17.68
C ALA A 107 -6.67 -11.42 17.23
N SER A 108 -7.13 -12.62 17.58
CA SER A 108 -6.46 -13.87 17.22
C SER A 108 -7.43 -14.93 16.68
N SER A 109 -6.88 -15.89 15.96
CA SER A 109 -7.58 -17.10 15.52
C SER A 109 -8.04 -17.97 16.69
N ASP A 110 -7.51 -17.76 17.90
CA ASP A 110 -7.97 -18.38 19.13
C ASP A 110 -9.35 -17.89 19.60
N ARG A 111 -9.98 -17.01 18.83
CA ARG A 111 -11.28 -16.39 19.09
C ARG A 111 -11.31 -15.51 20.32
N THR A 112 -10.20 -14.87 20.62
CA THR A 112 -10.10 -13.86 21.68
C THR A 112 -9.70 -12.50 21.14
N LEU A 113 -10.11 -11.46 21.88
CA LEU A 113 -9.61 -10.10 21.76
C LEU A 113 -8.86 -9.78 23.04
N SER A 114 -7.68 -9.22 22.92
CA SER A 114 -6.90 -8.76 24.05
C SER A 114 -6.62 -7.28 23.98
N LEU A 115 -6.76 -6.62 25.11
CA LEU A 115 -6.40 -5.24 25.32
C LEU A 115 -5.11 -5.18 26.12
N TRP A 116 -4.17 -4.43 25.63
CA TRP A 116 -2.86 -4.27 26.24
C TRP A 116 -2.56 -2.80 26.55
N ASP A 117 -1.92 -2.60 27.65
CA ASP A 117 -1.24 -1.34 27.95
C ASP A 117 0.19 -1.41 27.36
N PRO A 118 0.52 -0.61 26.36
CA PRO A 118 1.83 -0.66 25.69
C PRO A 118 2.97 -0.10 26.53
N ASP A 119 2.69 0.56 27.65
CA ASP A 119 3.70 1.11 28.55
C ASP A 119 4.18 0.09 29.59
N SER A 120 3.23 -0.64 30.16
CA SER A 120 3.55 -1.67 31.18
C SER A 120 3.64 -3.08 30.60
N GLY A 121 3.13 -3.32 29.39
CA GLY A 121 3.02 -4.65 28.80
C GLY A 121 1.91 -5.52 29.40
N ASN A 122 1.10 -4.97 30.30
CA ASN A 122 0.04 -5.72 30.96
C ASN A 122 -1.16 -5.92 30.02
N ARG A 123 -1.72 -7.12 30.06
CA ARG A 123 -3.03 -7.37 29.46
C ARG A 123 -4.12 -6.82 30.38
N VAL A 124 -4.72 -5.70 29.96
CA VAL A 124 -5.75 -5.00 30.73
C VAL A 124 -7.07 -5.78 30.74
N GLN A 125 -7.40 -6.34 29.57
CA GLN A 125 -8.64 -7.10 29.39
C GLN A 125 -8.46 -8.19 28.35
N ASN A 126 -9.20 -9.28 28.55
CA ASN A 126 -9.32 -10.36 27.58
C ASN A 126 -10.81 -10.67 27.35
N ILE A 127 -11.22 -10.56 26.10
CA ILE A 127 -12.58 -10.92 25.67
C ILE A 127 -12.49 -12.29 25.03
N SER A 128 -13.04 -13.28 25.68
CA SER A 128 -13.23 -14.65 25.18
C SER A 128 -14.65 -14.85 24.71
N ASP A 129 -14.99 -16.05 24.30
CA ASP A 129 -16.34 -16.46 23.90
C ASP A 129 -16.87 -15.81 22.62
N LEU A 130 -15.98 -15.33 21.76
CA LEU A 130 -16.33 -14.93 20.41
C LEU A 130 -16.73 -16.18 19.60
N GLN A 131 -17.85 -16.09 18.86
CA GLN A 131 -18.33 -17.23 18.07
C GLN A 131 -17.41 -17.56 16.90
N SER A 132 -16.69 -16.56 16.38
CA SER A 132 -15.72 -16.70 15.30
C SER A 132 -14.49 -15.83 15.52
N PRO A 133 -13.36 -16.16 14.88
CA PRO A 133 -12.21 -15.26 14.86
C PRO A 133 -12.57 -13.91 14.29
N VAL A 134 -12.09 -12.86 14.91
CA VAL A 134 -12.16 -11.48 14.40
C VAL A 134 -11.12 -11.32 13.29
N LYS A 135 -11.52 -10.78 12.15
CA LYS A 135 -10.68 -10.60 10.96
C LYS A 135 -10.21 -9.16 10.75
N CYS A 136 -10.96 -8.21 11.30
CA CYS A 136 -10.63 -6.79 11.18
C CYS A 136 -11.04 -6.02 12.44
N LEU A 137 -10.32 -4.94 12.68
CA LEU A 137 -10.54 -4.00 13.77
C LEU A 137 -10.56 -2.59 13.20
N LEU A 138 -11.42 -1.72 13.74
CA LEU A 138 -11.52 -0.32 13.31
C LEU A 138 -11.84 0.58 14.50
N VAL A 139 -11.16 1.73 14.58
CA VAL A 139 -11.44 2.76 15.58
C VAL A 139 -12.26 3.88 14.93
N LEU A 140 -13.35 4.25 15.57
CA LEU A 140 -14.17 5.41 15.19
C LEU A 140 -13.95 6.54 16.21
N VAL A 141 -12.90 7.32 15.99
CA VAL A 141 -12.44 8.36 16.93
C VAL A 141 -13.53 9.37 17.28
N ARG A 142 -14.35 9.80 16.31
CA ARG A 142 -15.43 10.76 16.53
C ARG A 142 -16.54 10.26 17.47
N LEU A 143 -16.73 8.95 17.53
CA LEU A 143 -17.77 8.32 18.36
C LEU A 143 -17.20 7.71 19.64
N ASP A 144 -15.88 7.77 19.81
CA ASP A 144 -15.14 7.17 20.94
C ASP A 144 -15.47 5.68 21.13
N VAL A 145 -15.53 4.95 20.00
CA VAL A 145 -15.80 3.51 19.94
C VAL A 145 -14.84 2.81 19.00
N TRP A 146 -14.75 1.51 19.15
CA TRP A 146 -14.05 0.65 18.20
C TRP A 146 -14.94 -0.54 17.81
N LEU A 147 -14.62 -1.14 16.67
CA LEU A 147 -15.38 -2.22 16.08
C LEU A 147 -14.50 -3.43 15.85
N SER A 148 -15.08 -4.60 16.02
CA SER A 148 -14.51 -5.87 15.61
C SER A 148 -15.41 -6.54 14.58
N GLY A 149 -14.82 -6.98 13.47
CA GLY A 149 -15.51 -7.63 12.35
C GLY A 149 -14.98 -9.06 12.12
N GLY A 150 -15.89 -9.98 11.99
CA GLY A 150 -15.69 -11.39 11.64
C GLY A 150 -16.98 -11.90 11.01
N ASN A 151 -17.53 -13.02 11.50
CA ASN A 151 -18.91 -13.41 11.16
C ASN A 151 -19.93 -12.51 11.84
N GLU A 152 -19.49 -11.74 12.81
CA GLU A 152 -20.28 -10.79 13.57
C GLU A 152 -19.58 -9.44 13.55
N LEU A 153 -20.36 -8.37 13.51
CA LEU A 153 -19.90 -7.03 13.78
C LEU A 153 -20.26 -6.66 15.21
N CYS A 154 -19.26 -6.36 16.01
CA CYS A 154 -19.43 -5.89 17.38
C CYS A 154 -18.93 -4.46 17.51
N VAL A 155 -19.67 -3.64 18.27
CA VAL A 155 -19.31 -2.28 18.62
C VAL A 155 -19.02 -2.23 20.11
N TRP A 156 -17.88 -1.65 20.46
CA TRP A 156 -17.31 -1.59 21.78
C TRP A 156 -17.09 -0.13 22.19
N ASN A 157 -17.36 0.21 23.42
CA ASN A 157 -17.04 1.54 23.96
C ASN A 157 -15.55 1.60 24.38
N ARG A 158 -15.11 2.76 24.87
CA ARG A 158 -13.75 2.97 25.37
C ARG A 158 -13.38 2.12 26.59
N ASP A 159 -14.37 1.70 27.37
CA ASP A 159 -14.18 0.84 28.54
C ASP A 159 -14.23 -0.66 28.16
N PHE A 160 -14.24 -0.95 26.82
CA PHE A 160 -14.26 -2.29 26.24
C PHE A 160 -15.51 -3.12 26.57
N GLU A 161 -16.61 -2.44 26.83
CA GLU A 161 -17.90 -3.07 26.99
C GLU A 161 -18.64 -3.14 25.67
N LEU A 162 -19.24 -4.30 25.41
CA LEU A 162 -20.03 -4.53 24.21
C LEU A 162 -21.29 -3.67 24.23
N GLN A 163 -21.40 -2.75 23.27
CA GLN A 163 -22.57 -1.88 23.12
C GLN A 163 -23.61 -2.48 22.20
N CYS A 164 -23.17 -3.09 21.12
CA CYS A 164 -24.04 -3.67 20.13
C CYS A 164 -23.35 -4.80 19.38
N LYS A 165 -24.16 -5.78 18.97
CA LYS A 165 -23.71 -6.92 18.17
C LYS A 165 -24.73 -7.20 17.08
N THR A 166 -24.25 -7.46 15.87
CA THR A 166 -25.10 -7.85 14.75
C THR A 166 -24.47 -8.99 13.96
N VAL A 167 -25.28 -9.94 13.52
CA VAL A 167 -24.86 -11.11 12.75
C VAL A 167 -25.26 -10.90 11.30
N HIS A 168 -24.31 -11.03 10.38
CA HIS A 168 -24.56 -10.97 8.95
C HIS A 168 -23.84 -12.10 8.22
N HIS A 169 -24.53 -12.64 7.22
CA HIS A 169 -24.13 -13.88 6.56
C HIS A 169 -23.71 -13.67 5.16
N SER A 170 -23.18 -12.80 4.58
CA SER A 170 -22.60 -12.91 3.22
C SER A 170 -22.50 -11.66 2.34
N ASP A 171 -23.20 -10.57 2.63
CA ASP A 171 -23.23 -9.45 1.69
C ASP A 171 -22.59 -8.18 2.31
N ALA A 172 -22.09 -7.28 1.49
CA ALA A 172 -21.64 -5.97 1.95
C ALA A 172 -22.83 -5.19 2.49
N VAL A 173 -22.90 -5.04 3.80
CA VAL A 173 -23.97 -4.29 4.48
C VAL A 173 -23.40 -3.02 5.07
N ILE A 174 -24.06 -1.90 4.80
CA ILE A 174 -23.72 -0.63 5.41
C ILE A 174 -24.52 -0.48 6.68
N PHE A 175 -23.79 -0.18 7.75
CA PHE A 175 -24.36 0.12 9.04
C PHE A 175 -24.24 1.61 9.33
N LYS A 176 -25.30 2.18 9.85
CA LYS A 176 -25.29 3.51 10.45
C LYS A 176 -25.22 3.37 11.96
N LEU A 177 -24.18 3.98 12.55
CA LEU A 177 -24.08 4.16 13.99
C LEU A 177 -24.69 5.49 14.37
N ASN A 178 -25.69 5.48 15.21
CA ASN A 178 -26.29 6.68 15.77
C ASN A 178 -26.15 6.66 17.29
N LEU A 179 -25.84 7.82 17.87
CA LEU A 179 -25.96 8.05 19.31
C LEU A 179 -27.41 8.41 19.62
N SER A 180 -28.05 7.62 20.45
CA SER A 180 -29.40 7.91 20.99
C SER A 180 -29.30 8.00 22.50
N GLY A 181 -29.11 9.22 23.00
CA GLY A 181 -28.79 9.44 24.41
C GLY A 181 -27.40 8.86 24.77
N SER A 182 -27.33 7.91 25.70
CA SER A 182 -26.12 7.18 26.06
C SER A 182 -25.89 5.93 25.22
N ASP A 183 -26.87 5.54 24.40
CA ASP A 183 -26.83 4.26 23.70
C ASP A 183 -26.37 4.41 22.24
N ILE A 184 -25.59 3.45 21.78
CA ILE A 184 -25.19 3.36 20.38
C ILE A 184 -26.13 2.40 19.68
N VAL A 185 -26.87 2.90 18.69
CA VAL A 185 -27.76 2.10 17.87
C VAL A 185 -27.11 1.84 16.52
N VAL A 186 -26.95 0.57 16.19
CA VAL A 186 -26.48 0.10 14.88
C VAL A 186 -27.67 -0.32 14.04
N MET A 187 -27.88 0.31 12.91
CA MET A 187 -28.93 -0.06 11.97
C MET A 187 -28.32 -0.44 10.63
N ALA A 188 -28.75 -1.57 10.09
CA ALA A 188 -28.45 -1.90 8.69
C ALA A 188 -29.23 -0.95 7.79
N MET A 189 -28.51 -0.17 6.98
CA MET A 189 -29.11 0.84 6.11
C MET A 189 -29.35 0.30 4.70
N ARG A 190 -28.38 -0.42 4.15
CA ARG A 190 -28.43 -0.89 2.77
C ARG A 190 -27.48 -2.06 2.54
N HIS A 191 -27.89 -2.97 1.68
CA HIS A 191 -27.01 -3.95 1.05
C HIS A 191 -26.44 -3.35 -0.24
N LEU A 192 -25.12 -3.40 -0.41
CA LEU A 192 -24.43 -3.04 -1.64
C LEU A 192 -24.08 -4.34 -2.35
N ALA A 193 -24.92 -4.75 -3.30
CA ALA A 193 -24.80 -6.00 -4.05
C ALA A 193 -24.30 -5.76 -5.49
N ASP A 194 -23.57 -4.65 -5.72
CA ASP A 194 -23.17 -4.22 -7.05
C ASP A 194 -21.83 -4.82 -7.49
N HIS A 195 -21.03 -5.39 -6.56
CA HIS A 195 -19.87 -6.19 -6.89
C HIS A 195 -20.30 -7.62 -7.31
N GLN A 196 -19.61 -8.15 -8.30
CA GLN A 196 -19.87 -9.52 -8.81
C GLN A 196 -19.10 -10.59 -8.02
N ASP A 197 -18.11 -10.19 -7.21
CA ASP A 197 -17.29 -11.09 -6.40
C ASP A 197 -16.90 -10.45 -5.06
N THR A 198 -16.15 -11.18 -4.26
CA THR A 198 -15.72 -10.83 -2.90
C THR A 198 -15.00 -9.48 -2.85
N ILE A 199 -15.38 -8.64 -1.91
CA ILE A 199 -14.72 -7.36 -1.62
C ILE A 199 -13.50 -7.64 -0.74
N HIS A 200 -12.33 -7.22 -1.20
CA HIS A 200 -11.06 -7.38 -0.49
C HIS A 200 -10.59 -6.10 0.20
N SER A 201 -10.92 -4.95 -0.36
CA SER A 201 -10.45 -3.67 0.16
C SER A 201 -11.58 -2.65 0.24
N LEU A 202 -11.59 -1.90 1.31
CA LEU A 202 -12.54 -0.82 1.56
C LEU A 202 -11.78 0.37 2.14
N ILE A 203 -11.93 1.53 1.53
CA ILE A 203 -11.24 2.75 1.98
C ILE A 203 -12.20 3.93 2.06
N HIS A 204 -11.94 4.79 3.03
CA HIS A 204 -12.52 6.12 3.11
C HIS A 204 -11.73 7.08 2.23
N ILE A 205 -12.39 7.91 1.44
CA ILE A 205 -11.77 8.91 0.57
C ILE A 205 -11.85 10.27 1.22
N ASN A 206 -13.08 10.73 1.50
CA ASN A 206 -13.37 12.00 2.16
C ASN A 206 -14.76 11.94 2.81
N ASP A 207 -15.23 13.05 3.41
CA ASP A 207 -16.48 13.10 4.19
C ASP A 207 -17.76 12.68 3.42
N GLY A 208 -17.70 12.56 2.11
CA GLY A 208 -18.84 12.14 1.28
C GLY A 208 -18.61 10.87 0.47
N LEU A 209 -17.38 10.38 0.38
CA LEU A 209 -17.02 9.30 -0.53
C LEU A 209 -16.20 8.18 0.13
N PHE A 210 -16.49 6.96 -0.29
CA PHE A 210 -15.65 5.79 -0.01
C PHE A 210 -15.51 4.91 -1.25
N ALA A 211 -14.52 4.02 -1.26
CA ALA A 211 -14.33 3.09 -2.36
C ALA A 211 -14.22 1.65 -1.88
N SER A 212 -14.67 0.73 -2.71
CA SER A 212 -14.55 -0.72 -2.53
C SER A 212 -13.85 -1.36 -3.71
N GLY A 213 -12.99 -2.34 -3.44
CA GLY A 213 -12.24 -3.10 -4.42
C GLY A 213 -12.52 -4.60 -4.31
N SER A 214 -12.78 -5.28 -5.45
CA SER A 214 -13.14 -6.69 -5.48
C SER A 214 -11.99 -7.60 -5.91
N HIS A 215 -12.22 -8.91 -5.73
CA HIS A 215 -11.30 -9.97 -6.15
C HIS A 215 -11.10 -10.03 -7.68
N ILE A 216 -12.07 -9.58 -8.46
CA ILE A 216 -12.01 -9.59 -9.93
C ILE A 216 -11.59 -8.25 -10.54
N GLY A 217 -11.16 -7.27 -9.70
CA GLY A 217 -10.63 -5.99 -10.18
C GLY A 217 -11.67 -4.88 -10.34
N GLU A 218 -12.85 -5.01 -9.76
CA GLU A 218 -13.84 -3.94 -9.77
C GLU A 218 -13.51 -2.91 -8.69
N LEU A 219 -13.38 -1.66 -9.09
CA LEU A 219 -13.27 -0.49 -8.22
C LEU A 219 -14.57 0.29 -8.31
N ILE A 220 -15.29 0.42 -7.19
CA ILE A 220 -16.52 1.20 -7.11
C ILE A 220 -16.34 2.32 -6.12
N ILE A 221 -16.69 3.55 -6.53
CA ILE A 221 -16.72 4.73 -5.68
C ILE A 221 -18.17 5.05 -5.35
N TRP A 222 -18.44 5.18 -4.07
CA TRP A 222 -19.78 5.35 -3.50
C TRP A 222 -19.93 6.72 -2.85
N ASP A 223 -21.10 7.29 -2.98
CA ASP A 223 -21.54 8.38 -2.13
C ASP A 223 -22.02 7.83 -0.79
N SER A 224 -21.53 8.37 0.32
CA SER A 224 -21.85 7.89 1.67
C SER A 224 -23.15 8.48 2.24
N VAL A 225 -23.77 9.43 1.54
CA VAL A 225 -25.02 10.09 1.96
C VAL A 225 -26.23 9.39 1.36
N ASP A 226 -26.25 9.23 0.04
CA ASP A 226 -27.36 8.62 -0.68
C ASP A 226 -27.07 7.19 -1.17
N TRP A 227 -25.84 6.72 -0.97
CA TRP A 227 -25.38 5.36 -1.32
C TRP A 227 -25.44 5.06 -2.81
N THR A 228 -25.27 6.07 -3.63
CA THR A 228 -25.23 5.92 -5.08
C THR A 228 -23.80 5.64 -5.55
N ILE A 229 -23.69 4.95 -6.67
CA ILE A 229 -22.42 4.75 -7.34
C ILE A 229 -22.03 6.05 -8.04
N GLN A 230 -20.92 6.63 -7.65
CA GLN A 230 -20.35 7.83 -8.26
C GLN A 230 -19.42 7.49 -9.43
N ALA A 231 -18.72 6.36 -9.34
CA ALA A 231 -17.88 5.84 -10.41
C ALA A 231 -17.73 4.32 -10.29
N TYR A 232 -17.59 3.67 -11.42
CA TYR A 232 -17.32 2.24 -11.56
C TYR A 232 -16.20 2.07 -12.57
N GLU A 233 -15.17 1.33 -12.18
CA GLU A 233 -14.05 0.96 -13.03
C GLU A 233 -13.79 -0.54 -12.89
N HIS A 234 -13.64 -1.25 -14.01
CA HIS A 234 -13.22 -2.64 -14.04
C HIS A 234 -11.81 -2.73 -14.60
N ILE A 235 -10.84 -2.98 -13.73
CA ILE A 235 -9.41 -3.00 -14.05
C ILE A 235 -9.07 -4.34 -14.71
N LEU A 236 -9.01 -4.35 -16.04
CA LEU A 236 -8.66 -5.51 -16.84
C LEU A 236 -7.27 -5.33 -17.45
N TRP A 237 -6.37 -6.28 -17.19
CA TRP A 237 -5.06 -6.31 -17.82
C TRP A 237 -5.07 -7.20 -19.06
N GLU A 238 -4.57 -6.68 -20.19
CA GLU A 238 -4.31 -7.51 -21.36
C GLU A 238 -3.10 -8.41 -21.14
N GLU A 239 -3.19 -9.70 -21.49
CA GLU A 239 -2.03 -10.58 -21.50
C GLU A 239 -0.99 -10.06 -22.51
N PRO A 240 0.30 -9.94 -22.13
CA PRO A 240 1.34 -9.66 -23.10
C PRO A 240 1.35 -10.79 -24.13
N ALA A 241 1.32 -10.45 -25.43
CA ALA A 241 1.45 -11.42 -26.49
C ALA A 241 2.74 -12.23 -26.27
N ARG A 242 2.63 -13.54 -26.11
CA ARG A 242 3.81 -14.41 -26.02
C ARG A 242 4.44 -14.43 -27.41
N ASP A 243 5.62 -13.82 -27.53
CA ASP A 243 6.45 -13.92 -28.72
C ASP A 243 6.71 -15.39 -29.05
N GLY A 244 6.13 -15.88 -30.14
CA GLY A 244 6.48 -17.19 -30.69
C GLY A 244 5.35 -18.09 -31.19
N GLN A 245 4.11 -17.64 -31.31
CA GLN A 245 3.11 -18.44 -32.02
C GLN A 245 2.51 -17.67 -33.18
N SER A 246 2.83 -18.19 -34.37
CA SER A 246 2.41 -17.83 -35.72
C SER A 246 1.05 -17.18 -35.87
N GLU A 247 1.08 -16.15 -36.72
CA GLU A 247 0.01 -15.58 -37.53
C GLU A 247 -1.08 -16.57 -37.91
N PHE A 248 -2.13 -16.68 -37.17
CA PHE A 248 -3.47 -17.12 -37.63
C PHE A 248 -4.41 -17.36 -36.44
N LYS A 249 -4.55 -16.37 -35.54
CA LYS A 249 -5.77 -16.26 -34.74
C LYS A 249 -6.13 -14.79 -34.56
N LEU A 250 -7.10 -14.34 -35.33
CA LEU A 250 -7.81 -13.08 -35.12
C LEU A 250 -8.32 -13.02 -33.67
N ASN A 251 -7.84 -11.97 -32.98
CA ASN A 251 -8.56 -11.17 -32.01
C ASN A 251 -9.41 -11.88 -30.95
N HIS A 252 -8.79 -12.37 -29.90
CA HIS A 252 -9.26 -12.14 -28.56
C HIS A 252 -8.01 -12.18 -27.66
N GLN A 253 -7.37 -11.02 -27.45
CA GLN A 253 -6.49 -10.85 -26.32
C GLN A 253 -7.32 -11.18 -25.08
N LYS A 254 -6.97 -12.26 -24.38
CA LYS A 254 -7.68 -12.67 -23.20
C LYS A 254 -7.38 -11.65 -22.10
N GLN A 255 -8.34 -10.83 -21.79
CA GLN A 255 -8.28 -9.96 -20.62
C GLN A 255 -8.27 -10.82 -19.37
N ILE A 256 -7.36 -10.54 -18.44
CA ILE A 256 -7.23 -11.26 -17.18
C ILE A 256 -7.75 -10.37 -16.09
N GLU A 257 -8.72 -10.86 -15.35
CA GLU A 257 -9.17 -10.27 -14.10
C GLU A 257 -8.07 -10.43 -13.04
N ARG A 258 -7.81 -9.36 -12.31
CA ARG A 258 -6.80 -9.32 -11.25
C ARG A 258 -7.40 -8.74 -9.99
N SER A 259 -7.17 -9.42 -8.88
CA SER A 259 -7.66 -9.00 -7.58
C SER A 259 -7.08 -7.65 -7.15
N ILE A 260 -7.94 -6.77 -6.65
CA ILE A 260 -7.52 -5.59 -5.89
C ILE A 260 -7.22 -6.06 -4.46
N GLN A 261 -5.94 -6.14 -4.11
CA GLN A 261 -5.49 -6.63 -2.82
C GLN A 261 -5.56 -5.56 -1.73
N HIS A 262 -5.18 -4.35 -2.07
CA HIS A 262 -5.14 -3.22 -1.16
C HIS A 262 -5.41 -1.92 -1.89
N MET A 263 -6.00 -0.96 -1.20
CA MET A 263 -6.17 0.40 -1.69
C MET A 263 -5.75 1.40 -0.63
N SER A 264 -5.27 2.55 -1.07
CA SER A 264 -5.00 3.74 -0.25
C SER A 264 -5.50 4.99 -0.95
N SER A 265 -5.78 6.07 -0.18
CA SER A 265 -6.23 7.35 -0.73
C SER A 265 -5.69 8.50 0.13
N ASP A 266 -5.41 9.62 -0.51
CA ASP A 266 -5.14 10.92 0.12
C ASP A 266 -6.34 11.88 0.08
N GLY A 267 -7.48 11.42 -0.46
CA GLY A 267 -8.71 12.18 -0.67
C GLY A 267 -8.88 12.70 -2.10
N GLU A 268 -7.81 12.84 -2.87
CA GLU A 268 -7.82 13.22 -4.29
C GLU A 268 -7.58 12.02 -5.20
N TYR A 269 -6.62 11.18 -4.85
CA TYR A 269 -6.25 9.98 -5.61
C TYR A 269 -6.60 8.71 -4.84
N ILE A 270 -6.95 7.66 -5.57
CA ILE A 270 -7.01 6.29 -5.08
C ILE A 270 -5.88 5.51 -5.76
N VAL A 271 -5.07 4.84 -4.97
CA VAL A 271 -4.08 3.90 -5.46
C VAL A 271 -4.54 2.50 -5.13
N ALA A 272 -4.66 1.66 -6.17
CA ALA A 272 -5.03 0.26 -6.02
C ALA A 272 -3.87 -0.66 -6.39
N ALA A 273 -3.59 -1.63 -5.52
CA ALA A 273 -2.72 -2.77 -5.79
C ALA A 273 -3.51 -3.84 -6.54
N VAL A 274 -3.15 -4.08 -7.81
CA VAL A 274 -3.90 -4.97 -8.71
C VAL A 274 -2.97 -6.04 -9.26
N GLY A 275 -2.99 -7.22 -8.64
CA GLY A 275 -2.00 -8.26 -8.91
C GLY A 275 -0.58 -7.73 -8.68
N SER A 276 0.30 -7.81 -9.68
CA SER A 276 1.67 -7.26 -9.61
C SER A 276 1.77 -5.78 -10.01
N GLY A 277 0.65 -5.13 -10.28
CA GLY A 277 0.60 -3.77 -10.79
C GLY A 277 -0.01 -2.75 -9.83
N LEU A 278 0.13 -1.50 -10.23
CA LEU A 278 -0.42 -0.33 -9.53
C LEU A 278 -1.34 0.44 -10.48
N TYR A 279 -2.42 0.95 -9.94
CA TYR A 279 -3.45 1.69 -10.65
C TYR A 279 -3.83 2.94 -9.86
N VAL A 280 -3.75 4.11 -10.48
CA VAL A 280 -4.02 5.40 -9.85
C VAL A 280 -5.21 6.06 -10.50
N TYR A 281 -6.22 6.32 -9.72
CA TYR A 281 -7.48 6.93 -10.13
C TYR A 281 -7.66 8.29 -9.46
N ASN A 282 -8.00 9.33 -10.23
CA ASN A 282 -8.34 10.64 -9.68
C ASN A 282 -9.84 10.72 -9.43
N VAL A 283 -10.21 10.97 -8.19
CA VAL A 283 -11.60 10.99 -7.72
C VAL A 283 -12.40 12.14 -8.34
N LEU A 284 -11.77 13.33 -8.46
CA LEU A 284 -12.43 14.52 -9.00
C LEU A 284 -12.62 14.43 -10.51
N MET A 285 -11.60 13.97 -11.23
CA MET A 285 -11.65 13.80 -12.69
C MET A 285 -12.46 12.56 -13.11
N LYS A 286 -12.77 11.67 -12.15
CA LYS A 286 -13.42 10.37 -12.38
C LYS A 286 -12.73 9.58 -13.50
N SER A 287 -11.42 9.55 -13.47
CA SER A 287 -10.62 8.90 -14.51
C SER A 287 -9.30 8.35 -13.98
N VAL A 288 -8.77 7.36 -14.69
CA VAL A 288 -7.43 6.84 -14.48
C VAL A 288 -6.42 7.89 -14.88
N VAL A 289 -5.46 8.17 -14.00
CA VAL A 289 -4.38 9.14 -14.27
C VAL A 289 -3.04 8.48 -14.48
N ALA A 290 -2.81 7.32 -13.87
CA ALA A 290 -1.59 6.56 -14.09
C ALA A 290 -1.83 5.07 -13.81
N TYR A 291 -1.05 4.21 -14.44
CA TYR A 291 -0.99 2.80 -14.10
C TYR A 291 0.37 2.20 -14.47
N ARG A 292 0.75 1.16 -13.75
CA ARG A 292 1.91 0.34 -14.08
C ARG A 292 1.54 -1.13 -13.92
N ARG A 293 1.44 -1.86 -15.04
CA ARG A 293 0.98 -3.26 -15.06
C ARG A 293 1.92 -4.21 -14.31
N ILE A 294 3.21 -3.95 -14.41
CA ILE A 294 4.26 -4.69 -13.72
C ILE A 294 5.03 -3.67 -12.89
N ALA A 295 4.53 -3.44 -11.69
CA ALA A 295 5.20 -2.61 -10.70
C ALA A 295 6.15 -3.45 -9.84
N HIS A 296 5.84 -4.73 -9.66
CA HIS A 296 6.62 -5.72 -8.93
C HIS A 296 6.67 -7.05 -9.67
N ASP A 297 7.58 -7.94 -9.27
CA ASP A 297 7.73 -9.26 -9.88
C ASP A 297 6.68 -10.28 -9.37
N SER A 298 5.96 -9.94 -8.28
CA SER A 298 4.85 -10.71 -7.73
C SER A 298 3.72 -9.78 -7.26
N ASN A 299 2.69 -10.32 -6.59
CA ASN A 299 1.53 -9.55 -6.16
C ASN A 299 1.94 -8.42 -5.20
N VAL A 300 1.34 -7.26 -5.41
CA VAL A 300 1.44 -6.11 -4.50
C VAL A 300 0.47 -6.32 -3.34
N LEU A 301 0.98 -6.33 -2.11
CA LEU A 301 0.19 -6.63 -0.92
C LEU A 301 -0.31 -5.39 -0.19
N HIS A 302 0.48 -4.32 -0.22
CA HIS A 302 0.13 -3.09 0.50
C HIS A 302 0.63 -1.86 -0.25
N THR A 303 -0.13 -0.77 -0.21
CA THR A 303 0.20 0.53 -0.83
C THR A 303 -0.10 1.66 0.15
N VAL A 304 0.69 2.72 0.10
CA VAL A 304 0.43 3.96 0.83
C VAL A 304 0.75 5.14 -0.09
N LEU A 305 -0.21 6.04 -0.22
CA LEU A 305 0.00 7.33 -0.85
C LEU A 305 0.34 8.35 0.24
N GLN A 306 1.50 8.95 0.15
CA GLN A 306 1.96 9.97 1.11
C GLN A 306 1.43 11.34 0.72
N GLN A 307 1.32 12.25 1.69
CA GLN A 307 0.82 13.60 1.48
C GLN A 307 1.67 14.45 0.52
N ASP A 308 2.93 14.08 0.31
CA ASP A 308 3.84 14.71 -0.65
C ASP A 308 3.70 14.18 -2.09
N GLY A 309 2.70 13.32 -2.35
CA GLY A 309 2.43 12.71 -3.65
C GLY A 309 3.29 11.50 -3.98
N ARG A 310 4.17 11.06 -3.07
CA ARG A 310 4.94 9.83 -3.24
C ARG A 310 4.08 8.62 -2.92
N LEU A 311 4.20 7.61 -3.76
CA LEU A 311 3.56 6.34 -3.57
C LEU A 311 4.57 5.29 -3.12
N MET A 312 4.21 4.49 -2.15
CA MET A 312 4.98 3.32 -1.73
C MET A 312 4.16 2.06 -1.91
N SER A 313 4.80 0.98 -2.31
CA SER A 313 4.19 -0.34 -2.48
C SER A 313 5.12 -1.44 -1.98
N CYS A 314 4.57 -2.50 -1.40
CA CYS A 314 5.33 -3.71 -1.07
C CYS A 314 4.68 -4.95 -1.67
N SER A 315 5.49 -6.00 -1.83
CA SER A 315 5.10 -7.15 -2.62
C SER A 315 5.58 -8.48 -2.02
N GLU A 316 4.98 -9.55 -2.55
CA GLU A 316 5.44 -10.91 -2.34
C GLU A 316 6.86 -11.16 -2.91
N ASP A 317 7.37 -10.28 -3.77
CA ASP A 317 8.74 -10.36 -4.30
C ASP A 317 9.83 -10.00 -3.28
N GLY A 318 9.44 -9.58 -2.08
CA GLY A 318 10.36 -9.24 -1.00
C GLY A 318 10.85 -7.80 -1.04
N SER A 319 10.37 -6.97 -1.95
CA SER A 319 10.79 -5.58 -2.12
C SER A 319 9.74 -4.58 -1.63
N VAL A 320 10.20 -3.36 -1.31
CA VAL A 320 9.37 -2.17 -1.17
C VAL A 320 9.84 -1.15 -2.19
N ARG A 321 8.93 -0.70 -3.06
CA ARG A 321 9.21 0.25 -4.12
C ARG A 321 8.56 1.60 -3.85
N MET A 322 9.30 2.65 -4.19
CA MET A 322 8.84 4.03 -4.09
C MET A 322 8.66 4.60 -5.49
N TRP A 323 7.56 5.31 -5.69
CA TRP A 323 7.13 5.83 -6.98
C TRP A 323 6.78 7.30 -6.87
N GLU A 324 6.97 8.02 -7.95
CA GLU A 324 6.55 9.40 -8.12
C GLU A 324 5.63 9.52 -9.33
N LEU A 325 4.56 10.30 -9.17
CA LEU A 325 3.64 10.63 -10.24
C LEU A 325 4.23 11.82 -11.02
N GLN A 326 4.68 11.56 -12.25
CA GLN A 326 5.24 12.59 -13.13
C GLN A 326 4.29 12.90 -14.27
N ASP A 327 4.14 14.18 -14.58
CA ASP A 327 3.39 14.61 -15.75
C ASP A 327 4.13 14.18 -17.02
N LEU A 328 3.43 13.53 -17.94
CA LEU A 328 4.03 13.20 -19.23
C LEU A 328 4.33 14.49 -19.99
N PRO A 329 5.52 14.62 -20.59
CA PRO A 329 5.84 15.78 -21.44
C PRO A 329 4.80 15.84 -22.57
N LEU A 330 4.20 17.03 -22.73
CA LEU A 330 3.30 17.27 -23.86
C LEU A 330 4.04 16.89 -25.14
N PRO A 331 3.41 16.14 -26.07
CA PRO A 331 4.02 15.85 -27.35
C PRO A 331 4.43 17.18 -27.98
N ALA A 332 5.72 17.32 -28.27
CA ALA A 332 6.24 18.50 -28.94
C ALA A 332 5.40 18.69 -30.22
N GLU A 333 4.73 19.85 -30.38
CA GLU A 333 4.08 20.17 -31.62
C GLU A 333 5.10 19.96 -32.74
N PRO A 334 4.74 19.21 -33.82
CA PRO A 334 5.65 19.05 -34.92
C PRO A 334 5.97 20.45 -35.42
N ALA A 335 7.24 20.85 -35.26
CA ALA A 335 7.73 22.14 -35.73
C ALA A 335 7.23 22.30 -37.17
N SER A 336 6.32 23.25 -37.36
CA SER A 336 5.86 23.61 -38.71
C SER A 336 7.10 24.10 -39.44
N SER A 337 7.71 23.22 -40.22
CA SER A 337 8.78 23.58 -41.13
C SER A 337 8.20 24.53 -42.16
N GLY A 338 8.23 25.78 -41.87
CA GLY A 338 7.98 26.84 -42.80
C GLY A 338 9.03 26.81 -43.94
N PHE A 339 8.74 26.00 -44.94
CA PHE A 339 9.45 26.08 -46.21
C PHE A 339 8.79 27.16 -47.07
N PHE A 340 9.29 28.36 -46.99
CA PHE A 340 9.06 29.38 -47.97
C PHE A 340 9.70 28.92 -49.30
N GLY A 341 8.92 28.38 -50.19
CA GLY A 341 9.26 28.07 -51.57
C GLY A 341 8.30 28.76 -52.53
N MET A 342 8.66 29.96 -52.94
CA MET A 342 8.06 30.71 -54.05
C MET A 342 8.29 29.91 -55.31
N PHE A 343 7.20 29.54 -56.06
CA PHE A 343 7.10 29.71 -57.51
C PHE A 343 5.72 29.25 -57.99
N GLY A 344 5.17 30.04 -58.85
CA GLY A 344 3.83 30.16 -59.27
C GLY A 344 3.30 29.16 -60.31
N THR A 345 2.07 29.46 -60.62
CA THR A 345 1.26 29.29 -61.82
C THR A 345 0.33 28.09 -61.98
N PHE A 346 -0.95 28.47 -62.06
CA PHE A 346 -2.04 27.97 -62.88
C PHE A 346 -2.53 26.49 -62.78
N GLY A 347 -3.82 26.35 -62.42
CA GLY A 347 -4.61 25.25 -62.90
C GLY A 347 -5.76 24.81 -62.00
N ARG A 348 -6.94 25.36 -62.22
CA ARG A 348 -8.31 24.80 -62.10
C ARG A 348 -8.64 23.71 -61.07
N SER A 349 -9.47 24.12 -60.12
CA SER A 349 -10.75 23.51 -59.76
C SER A 349 -10.89 21.97 -59.71
N SER A 350 -10.99 21.42 -58.51
CA SER A 350 -12.08 20.53 -58.16
C SER A 350 -12.24 20.46 -56.62
N LYS A 351 -13.43 20.80 -56.15
CA LYS A 351 -13.89 20.60 -54.76
C LYS A 351 -13.97 19.12 -54.51
N GLN A 352 -13.15 18.61 -53.61
CA GLN A 352 -13.48 17.42 -52.83
C GLN A 352 -13.41 17.79 -51.35
N THR A 353 -14.60 17.90 -50.78
CA THR A 353 -14.83 17.97 -49.33
C THR A 353 -14.49 16.59 -48.73
N GLY A 354 -13.27 16.45 -48.23
CA GLY A 354 -12.94 15.36 -47.33
C GLY A 354 -13.62 15.58 -45.97
N PRO A 355 -14.07 14.54 -45.30
CA PRO A 355 -14.67 14.68 -43.99
C PRO A 355 -13.61 15.26 -43.01
N PRO A 356 -14.04 16.12 -42.07
CA PRO A 356 -13.11 16.68 -41.10
C PRO A 356 -12.45 15.54 -40.31
N ALA A 357 -11.13 15.56 -40.25
CA ALA A 357 -10.37 14.67 -39.39
C ALA A 357 -10.96 14.75 -37.99
N LYS A 358 -11.49 13.64 -37.50
CA LYS A 358 -11.90 13.52 -36.09
C LYS A 358 -10.68 13.86 -35.27
N LYS A 359 -10.69 15.02 -34.58
CA LYS A 359 -9.76 15.30 -33.50
C LYS A 359 -9.92 14.14 -32.54
N ILE A 360 -8.85 13.39 -32.35
CA ILE A 360 -8.72 12.44 -31.24
C ILE A 360 -8.90 13.31 -29.99
N PRO A 361 -9.83 13.01 -29.08
CA PRO A 361 -9.95 13.77 -27.86
C PRO A 361 -8.60 13.67 -27.16
N GLU A 362 -7.95 14.81 -26.93
CA GLU A 362 -6.84 14.91 -26.04
C GLU A 362 -7.35 14.35 -24.70
N VAL A 363 -6.79 13.22 -24.25
CA VAL A 363 -7.00 12.71 -22.91
C VAL A 363 -6.12 13.57 -22.02
N PRO A 364 -6.69 14.57 -21.32
CA PRO A 364 -5.87 15.43 -20.48
C PRO A 364 -5.42 14.62 -19.28
N GLY A 365 -4.11 14.55 -19.05
CA GLY A 365 -3.57 14.24 -17.74
C GLY A 365 -3.18 12.79 -17.48
N LEU A 366 -2.83 12.00 -18.49
CA LEU A 366 -2.15 10.73 -18.21
C LEU A 366 -0.75 11.03 -17.67
N ARG A 367 -0.42 10.48 -16.48
CA ARG A 367 0.87 10.61 -15.80
C ARG A 367 1.62 9.29 -15.89
N SER A 368 2.94 9.33 -15.70
CA SER A 368 3.74 8.13 -15.49
C SER A 368 3.99 7.87 -14.01
N LEU A 369 4.14 6.60 -13.65
CA LEU A 369 4.65 6.16 -12.36
C LEU A 369 6.13 5.83 -12.53
N GLU A 370 7.00 6.75 -12.08
CA GLU A 370 8.44 6.57 -12.15
C GLU A 370 8.97 5.96 -10.86
N LEU A 371 9.81 4.94 -11.00
CA LEU A 371 10.46 4.27 -9.87
C LEU A 371 11.59 5.17 -9.34
N ILE A 372 11.44 5.66 -8.10
CA ILE A 372 12.43 6.51 -7.44
C ILE A 372 13.23 5.80 -6.35
N GLY A 373 12.83 4.62 -5.95
CA GLY A 373 13.54 3.83 -4.95
C GLY A 373 13.09 2.37 -4.93
N ASP A 374 14.03 1.48 -4.62
CA ASP A 374 13.78 0.05 -4.48
C ASP A 374 14.52 -0.47 -3.25
N LEU A 375 13.79 -0.92 -2.23
CA LEU A 375 14.33 -1.42 -0.97
C LEU A 375 14.29 -2.94 -1.00
N ILE A 376 15.45 -3.55 -1.11
CA ILE A 376 15.63 -5.00 -1.17
C ILE A 376 16.40 -5.44 0.06
N GLY A 377 15.81 -6.30 0.87
CA GLY A 377 16.43 -6.79 2.11
C GLY A 377 15.74 -7.99 2.72
N HIS A 378 14.45 -8.16 2.44
CA HIS A 378 13.70 -9.33 2.86
C HIS A 378 13.91 -10.52 1.90
N SER A 379 13.95 -11.73 2.44
CA SER A 379 14.01 -12.98 1.68
C SER A 379 12.62 -13.60 1.44
N GLY A 380 11.60 -13.02 2.02
CA GLY A 380 10.21 -13.43 1.91
C GLY A 380 9.29 -12.27 1.55
N ALA A 381 8.00 -12.55 1.35
CA ALA A 381 7.00 -11.56 1.01
C ALA A 381 6.88 -10.45 2.07
N VAL A 382 6.98 -9.19 1.65
CA VAL A 382 6.75 -8.04 2.54
C VAL A 382 5.25 -7.85 2.71
N GLN A 383 4.77 -8.07 3.94
CA GLN A 383 3.34 -8.06 4.24
C GLN A 383 2.79 -6.65 4.41
N MET A 384 3.56 -5.80 5.06
CA MET A 384 3.16 -4.44 5.40
C MET A 384 4.39 -3.57 5.66
N PHE A 385 4.20 -2.27 5.56
CA PHE A 385 5.19 -1.28 6.00
C PHE A 385 4.53 -0.13 6.74
N LEU A 386 5.31 0.57 7.57
CA LEU A 386 4.89 1.70 8.38
C LEU A 386 5.93 2.81 8.33
N SER A 387 5.52 4.02 7.98
CA SER A 387 6.42 5.18 7.86
C SER A 387 6.43 6.01 9.13
N PHE A 388 7.64 6.27 9.64
CA PHE A 388 7.90 7.16 10.79
C PHE A 388 8.50 8.51 10.37
N LYS A 389 8.15 8.96 9.16
CA LYS A 389 8.69 10.20 8.61
C LYS A 389 10.22 10.22 8.59
N GLU A 390 10.85 11.21 9.26
CA GLU A 390 12.32 11.35 9.34
C GLU A 390 13.03 10.22 10.09
N LYS A 391 12.30 9.46 10.93
CA LYS A 391 12.88 8.36 11.71
C LYS A 391 13.05 7.07 10.91
N GLY A 392 12.40 6.99 9.76
CA GLY A 392 12.56 5.88 8.84
C GLY A 392 11.29 5.15 8.48
N LEU A 393 11.45 4.01 7.84
CA LEU A 393 10.42 3.10 7.40
C LEU A 393 10.62 1.75 8.09
N VAL A 394 9.55 1.13 8.55
CA VAL A 394 9.58 -0.23 9.11
C VAL A 394 8.84 -1.16 8.17
N THR A 395 9.40 -2.33 7.88
CA THR A 395 8.79 -3.38 7.07
C THR A 395 8.70 -4.67 7.84
N CYS A 396 7.69 -5.49 7.57
CA CYS A 396 7.55 -6.84 8.11
C CYS A 396 7.31 -7.86 6.99
N SER A 397 7.73 -9.11 7.21
CA SER A 397 7.78 -10.10 6.15
C SER A 397 7.47 -11.52 6.62
N THR A 398 7.23 -12.39 5.65
CA THR A 398 7.10 -13.84 5.85
C THR A 398 8.44 -14.51 6.20
N ASP A 399 9.55 -13.80 6.14
CA ASP A 399 10.85 -14.28 6.59
C ASP A 399 11.08 -14.14 8.09
N HIS A 400 10.05 -13.82 8.86
CA HIS A 400 10.00 -13.63 10.32
C HIS A 400 10.77 -12.40 10.81
N LEU A 401 11.27 -11.56 9.90
CA LEU A 401 12.08 -10.39 10.21
C LEU A 401 11.27 -9.10 10.08
N LEU A 402 11.76 -8.11 10.82
CA LEU A 402 11.43 -6.72 10.60
C LEU A 402 12.71 -6.00 10.16
N ILE A 403 12.56 -5.00 9.30
CA ILE A 403 13.69 -4.15 8.91
C ILE A 403 13.28 -2.69 9.12
N ILE A 404 14.14 -1.94 9.82
CA ILE A 404 14.07 -0.49 9.89
C ILE A 404 15.00 0.07 8.82
N TRP A 405 14.46 0.86 7.94
CA TRP A 405 15.16 1.55 6.86
C TRP A 405 15.34 3.01 7.24
N LYS A 406 16.56 3.53 7.18
CA LYS A 406 16.90 4.89 7.59
C LYS A 406 17.66 5.63 6.49
N ASP A 407 17.56 6.95 6.49
CA ASP A 407 18.46 7.80 5.70
C ASP A 407 19.85 7.76 6.33
N GLY A 408 20.76 7.06 5.66
CA GLY A 408 22.11 6.84 6.18
C GLY A 408 22.94 8.13 6.21
N GLU A 409 22.68 9.08 5.32
CA GLU A 409 23.36 10.38 5.33
C GLU A 409 22.93 11.19 6.57
N PHE A 410 21.64 11.30 6.81
CA PHE A 410 21.08 11.94 8.00
C PHE A 410 21.57 11.27 9.30
N GLN A 411 21.55 9.93 9.35
CA GLN A 411 22.05 9.19 10.51
C GLN A 411 23.55 9.40 10.74
N SER A 412 24.35 9.53 9.68
CA SER A 412 25.77 9.83 9.78
C SER A 412 26.03 11.25 10.34
N GLN A 413 25.22 12.21 9.93
CA GLN A 413 25.28 13.57 10.47
C GLN A 413 24.94 13.60 11.97
N LEU A 414 23.87 12.91 12.38
CA LEU A 414 23.49 12.81 13.79
C LEU A 414 24.61 12.17 14.64
N ARG A 415 25.22 11.08 14.16
CA ARG A 415 26.34 10.43 14.84
C ARG A 415 27.55 11.38 14.98
N SER A 416 27.83 12.16 13.95
CA SER A 416 28.92 13.15 13.99
C SER A 416 28.65 14.25 15.00
N LEU A 417 27.43 14.79 15.02
CA LEU A 417 27.04 15.80 16.03
C LEU A 417 27.14 15.28 17.45
N ALA A 418 26.70 14.06 17.70
CA ALA A 418 26.79 13.44 19.04
C ALA A 418 28.26 13.24 19.48
N VAL A 419 29.17 12.95 18.55
CA VAL A 419 30.61 12.85 18.86
C VAL A 419 31.17 14.24 19.19
N PHE A 420 30.83 15.28 18.44
CA PHE A 420 31.29 16.65 18.71
C PHE A 420 30.80 17.13 20.09
N GLN A 421 29.54 16.92 20.43
CA GLN A 421 28.99 17.27 21.75
C GLN A 421 29.75 16.59 22.89
N LYS A 422 30.03 15.29 22.78
CA LYS A 422 30.83 14.56 23.79
C LYS A 422 32.27 15.07 23.91
N LEU A 423 32.86 15.55 22.82
CA LEU A 423 34.21 16.12 22.84
C LEU A 423 34.22 17.48 23.53
N GLU A 424 33.19 18.30 23.33
CA GLU A 424 33.01 19.58 24.00
C GLU A 424 32.79 19.40 25.49
N GLU A 425 31.91 18.51 25.92
CA GLU A 425 31.67 18.16 27.34
C GLU A 425 32.93 17.65 28.04
N ASN A 426 33.80 16.91 27.34
CA ASN A 426 35.07 16.42 27.90
C ASN A 426 36.21 17.47 27.89
N GLN A 427 36.06 18.60 27.22
CA GLN A 427 37.03 19.70 27.24
C GLN A 427 36.74 20.76 28.32
N GLU A 428 35.52 20.73 28.87
CA GLU A 428 35.11 21.60 29.99
C GLU A 428 35.40 20.98 31.38
N LEU A 429 35.95 19.78 31.46
CA LEU A 429 36.44 19.09 32.65
C LEU A 429 38.00 19.15 32.72
#